data_3e2f0d166be99ba8fceccdd2becdad1a
#
_entry.id   3e2f0d166be99ba8fceccdd2becdad1a
#
_cell.length_a   1.000
_cell.length_b   1.000
_cell.length_c   1.000
_cell.angle_alpha   90.00
_cell.angle_beta   90.00
_cell.angle_gamma   90.00
#
_symmetry.space_group_name_H-M   'P 1'
#
loop_
_entity.id
_entity.type
_entity.pdbx_description
1 polymer ?
#
loop_
_entity_poly.entity_id
_entity_poly.type
_entity_poly.pdbx_seq_one_letter_code
_entity_poly.pdbx_strand_id
1 'polypeptide(L)'
;MSGIKYLNFIADIFELPKDVRNREIEKYAELLALKDELHNPISSYSHGMKQKLALISALIHDPKLLFLDEPFVGLDPKASHLLKVLMREKCDEGKAIFFSTHVLEVAEKLCDKVAIIKEGKLVVAGETAEVIGQSTLESVFLELSEANKE
;
A
#
# COMPACT_ATOMS: atom_id res chain seq x y z
N MET A 1 -5.27 -14.37 -18.92
CA MET A 1 -5.24 -14.99 -17.58
C MET A 1 -6.31 -14.34 -16.73
N SER A 2 -7.05 -15.09 -15.90
CA SER A 2 -7.99 -14.52 -14.93
C SER A 2 -7.28 -14.12 -13.63
N GLY A 3 -7.92 -13.24 -12.83
CA GLY A 3 -7.38 -12.82 -11.54
C GLY A 3 -7.05 -13.96 -10.60
N ILE A 4 -7.97 -14.93 -10.47
CA ILE A 4 -7.75 -16.13 -9.62
C ILE A 4 -6.55 -16.97 -10.09
N LYS A 5 -6.37 -17.13 -11.40
CA LYS A 5 -5.20 -17.86 -11.95
C LYS A 5 -3.90 -17.12 -11.64
N TYR A 6 -3.91 -15.80 -11.72
CA TYR A 6 -2.75 -14.98 -11.36
C TYR A 6 -2.40 -15.11 -9.87
N LEU A 7 -3.39 -15.00 -8.98
CA LEU A 7 -3.16 -15.14 -7.53
C LEU A 7 -2.67 -16.54 -7.17
N ASN A 8 -3.21 -17.60 -7.81
CA ASN A 8 -2.71 -18.95 -7.62
C ASN A 8 -1.27 -19.11 -8.09
N PHE A 9 -0.90 -18.50 -9.22
CA PHE A 9 0.47 -18.51 -9.73
C PHE A 9 1.43 -17.83 -8.74
N ILE A 10 1.05 -16.67 -8.18
CA ILE A 10 1.85 -16.01 -7.13
C ILE A 10 1.97 -16.90 -5.89
N ALA A 11 0.87 -17.52 -5.46
CA ALA A 11 0.87 -18.42 -4.32
C ALA A 11 1.77 -19.67 -4.54
N ASP A 12 1.86 -20.16 -5.78
CA ASP A 12 2.80 -21.24 -6.15
C ASP A 12 4.26 -20.80 -6.02
N ILE A 13 4.60 -19.57 -6.44
CA ILE A 13 5.95 -19.02 -6.30
C ILE A 13 6.39 -18.96 -4.82
N PHE A 14 5.47 -18.61 -3.93
CA PHE A 14 5.72 -18.55 -2.48
C PHE A 14 5.44 -19.87 -1.75
N GLU A 15 5.21 -20.96 -2.48
CA GLU A 15 4.99 -22.33 -1.96
C GLU A 15 3.87 -22.39 -0.91
N LEU A 16 2.81 -21.55 -1.05
CA LEU A 16 1.71 -21.53 -0.10
C LEU A 16 0.89 -22.84 -0.15
N PRO A 17 0.65 -23.48 1.00
CA PRO A 17 -0.26 -24.61 1.09
C PRO A 17 -1.65 -24.26 0.55
N LYS A 18 -2.33 -25.23 -0.05
CA LYS A 18 -3.59 -24.97 -0.78
C LYS A 18 -4.71 -24.40 0.11
N ASP A 19 -4.80 -24.84 1.35
CA ASP A 19 -5.75 -24.35 2.35
C ASP A 19 -5.44 -22.91 2.78
N VAL A 20 -4.18 -22.59 3.04
CA VAL A 20 -3.71 -21.24 3.34
C VAL A 20 -3.98 -20.31 2.16
N ARG A 21 -3.58 -20.70 0.95
CA ARG A 21 -3.80 -19.95 -0.28
C ARG A 21 -5.26 -19.56 -0.46
N ASN A 22 -6.17 -20.52 -0.38
CA ASN A 22 -7.58 -20.27 -0.61
C ASN A 22 -8.15 -19.30 0.42
N ARG A 23 -7.80 -19.49 1.70
CA ARG A 23 -8.23 -18.61 2.79
C ARG A 23 -7.73 -17.16 2.60
N GLU A 24 -6.43 -16.98 2.32
CA GLU A 24 -5.86 -15.64 2.20
C GLU A 24 -6.36 -14.93 0.92
N ILE A 25 -6.49 -15.64 -0.20
CA ILE A 25 -7.08 -15.07 -1.43
C ILE A 25 -8.51 -14.61 -1.15
N GLU A 26 -9.35 -15.46 -0.55
CA GLU A 26 -10.73 -15.11 -0.23
C GLU A 26 -10.81 -13.91 0.68
N LYS A 27 -10.04 -13.92 1.81
CA LYS A 27 -9.97 -12.83 2.77
C LYS A 27 -9.68 -11.47 2.13
N TYR A 28 -8.61 -11.38 1.35
CA TYR A 28 -8.22 -10.09 0.76
C TYR A 28 -9.08 -9.71 -0.44
N ALA A 29 -9.61 -10.67 -1.19
CA ALA A 29 -10.53 -10.39 -2.28
C ALA A 29 -11.88 -9.83 -1.76
N GLU A 30 -12.38 -10.33 -0.64
CA GLU A 30 -13.55 -9.77 0.04
C GLU A 30 -13.26 -8.37 0.60
N LEU A 31 -12.14 -8.22 1.32
CA LEU A 31 -11.74 -6.95 1.92
C LEU A 31 -11.67 -5.81 0.87
N LEU A 32 -11.12 -6.10 -0.30
CA LEU A 32 -10.95 -5.12 -1.38
C LEU A 32 -12.09 -5.12 -2.40
N ALA A 33 -13.19 -5.88 -2.14
CA ALA A 33 -14.35 -5.99 -3.02
C ALA A 33 -13.96 -6.36 -4.47
N LEU A 34 -13.14 -7.41 -4.63
CA LEU A 34 -12.71 -7.95 -5.92
C LEU A 34 -13.13 -9.42 -6.12
N LYS A 35 -13.78 -10.04 -5.12
CA LYS A 35 -14.08 -11.48 -5.11
C LYS A 35 -14.86 -11.92 -6.34
N ASP A 36 -15.93 -11.21 -6.69
CA ASP A 36 -16.82 -11.58 -7.79
C ASP A 36 -16.16 -11.46 -9.17
N GLU A 37 -15.09 -10.65 -9.25
CA GLU A 37 -14.37 -10.38 -10.50
C GLU A 37 -13.16 -11.30 -10.72
N LEU A 38 -12.77 -12.11 -9.73
CA LEU A 38 -11.55 -12.93 -9.82
C LEU A 38 -11.55 -13.93 -10.97
N HIS A 39 -12.72 -14.37 -11.43
CA HIS A 39 -12.83 -15.31 -12.54
C HIS A 39 -12.74 -14.64 -13.91
N ASN A 40 -12.91 -13.32 -13.98
CA ASN A 40 -12.82 -12.55 -15.22
C ASN A 40 -11.37 -12.36 -15.68
N PRO A 41 -11.13 -12.20 -16.99
CA PRO A 41 -9.80 -11.90 -17.51
C PRO A 41 -9.25 -10.58 -16.95
N ILE A 42 -7.97 -10.54 -16.54
CA ILE A 42 -7.32 -9.31 -16.04
C ILE A 42 -7.32 -8.19 -17.10
N SER A 43 -7.40 -8.55 -18.38
CA SER A 43 -7.51 -7.58 -19.49
C SER A 43 -8.80 -6.74 -19.43
N SER A 44 -9.86 -7.26 -18.80
CA SER A 44 -11.13 -6.54 -18.61
C SER A 44 -11.15 -5.67 -17.33
N TYR A 45 -10.13 -5.76 -16.48
CA TYR A 45 -10.09 -5.02 -15.23
C TYR A 45 -9.87 -3.53 -15.45
N SER A 46 -10.60 -2.71 -14.70
CA SER A 46 -10.30 -1.29 -14.55
C SER A 46 -8.93 -1.07 -13.89
N HIS A 47 -8.44 0.15 -13.90
CA HIS A 47 -7.19 0.50 -13.21
C HIS A 47 -7.28 0.17 -11.72
N GLY A 48 -8.36 0.58 -11.04
CA GLY A 48 -8.57 0.27 -9.62
C GLY A 48 -8.66 -1.23 -9.32
N MET A 49 -9.28 -2.04 -10.20
CA MET A 49 -9.32 -3.49 -10.04
C MET A 49 -7.93 -4.12 -10.19
N LYS A 50 -7.10 -3.63 -11.11
CA LYS A 50 -5.70 -4.06 -11.25
C LYS A 50 -4.88 -3.70 -10.02
N GLN A 51 -5.08 -2.51 -9.47
CA GLN A 51 -4.44 -2.09 -8.23
C GLN A 51 -4.83 -2.98 -7.04
N LYS A 52 -6.12 -3.27 -6.90
CA LYS A 52 -6.62 -4.21 -5.88
C LYS A 52 -6.01 -5.60 -6.04
N LEU A 53 -5.93 -6.13 -7.26
CA LEU A 53 -5.33 -7.43 -7.55
C LEU A 53 -3.83 -7.46 -7.19
N ALA A 54 -3.08 -6.40 -7.51
CA ALA A 54 -1.67 -6.25 -7.14
C ALA A 54 -1.49 -6.23 -5.62
N LEU A 55 -2.33 -5.49 -4.90
CA LEU A 55 -2.31 -5.48 -3.43
C LEU A 55 -2.58 -6.88 -2.84
N ILE A 56 -3.59 -7.58 -3.35
CA ILE A 56 -3.89 -8.96 -2.92
C ILE A 56 -2.67 -9.85 -3.14
N SER A 57 -2.05 -9.80 -4.31
CA SER A 57 -0.88 -10.62 -4.64
C SER A 57 0.32 -10.36 -3.72
N ALA A 58 0.48 -9.11 -3.26
CA ALA A 58 1.54 -8.73 -2.33
C ALA A 58 1.25 -9.16 -0.87
N LEU A 59 -0.01 -9.41 -0.53
CA LEU A 59 -0.44 -9.70 0.84
C LEU A 59 -0.63 -11.19 1.14
N ILE A 60 -1.00 -12.02 0.13
CA ILE A 60 -1.39 -13.42 0.34
C ILE A 60 -0.31 -14.31 0.96
N HIS A 61 0.96 -13.97 0.79
CA HIS A 61 2.10 -14.71 1.33
C HIS A 61 2.61 -14.17 2.67
N ASP A 62 1.85 -13.22 3.27
CA ASP A 62 2.08 -12.66 4.60
C ASP A 62 3.51 -12.14 4.83
N PRO A 63 4.01 -11.21 4.01
CA PRO A 63 5.40 -10.75 4.06
C PRO A 63 5.71 -10.04 5.38
N LYS A 64 6.96 -10.18 5.86
CA LYS A 64 7.48 -9.41 7.00
C LYS A 64 7.76 -7.94 6.65
N LEU A 65 8.08 -7.70 5.39
CA LEU A 65 8.35 -6.37 4.84
C LEU A 65 7.60 -6.21 3.51
N LEU A 66 6.83 -5.15 3.39
CA LEU A 66 6.02 -4.82 2.21
C LEU A 66 6.45 -3.47 1.64
N PHE A 67 6.76 -3.44 0.34
CA PHE A 67 7.01 -2.21 -0.42
C PHE A 67 5.85 -1.94 -1.36
N LEU A 68 5.28 -0.74 -1.28
CA LEU A 68 4.15 -0.31 -2.10
C LEU A 68 4.44 1.04 -2.75
N ASP A 69 4.15 1.14 -4.03
CA ASP A 69 4.23 2.40 -4.76
C ASP A 69 2.81 2.94 -4.98
N GLU A 70 2.52 4.13 -4.40
CA GLU A 70 1.24 4.82 -4.48
C GLU A 70 0.02 3.90 -4.23
N PRO A 71 -0.06 3.15 -3.11
CA PRO A 71 -1.02 2.07 -2.94
C PRO A 71 -2.49 2.52 -2.88
N PHE A 72 -2.74 3.81 -2.67
CA PHE A 72 -4.10 4.37 -2.56
C PHE A 72 -4.65 4.91 -3.88
N VAL A 73 -3.79 5.07 -4.89
CA VAL A 73 -4.20 5.57 -6.22
C VAL A 73 -5.13 4.58 -6.90
N GLY A 74 -6.26 5.08 -7.41
CA GLY A 74 -7.27 4.27 -8.09
C GLY A 74 -8.18 3.44 -7.19
N LEU A 75 -8.02 3.52 -5.86
CA LEU A 75 -8.95 2.91 -4.92
C LEU A 75 -10.13 3.85 -4.63
N ASP A 76 -11.31 3.26 -4.48
CA ASP A 76 -12.46 3.96 -3.93
C ASP A 76 -12.26 4.30 -2.44
N PRO A 77 -13.01 5.26 -1.86
CA PRO A 77 -12.82 5.68 -0.47
C PRO A 77 -12.93 4.54 0.55
N LYS A 78 -13.82 3.57 0.30
CA LYS A 78 -14.00 2.41 1.19
C LYS A 78 -12.78 1.50 1.15
N ALA A 79 -12.31 1.14 -0.03
CA ALA A 79 -11.11 0.29 -0.20
C ALA A 79 -9.85 0.99 0.35
N SER A 80 -9.71 2.30 0.13
CA SER A 80 -8.62 3.11 0.70
C SER A 80 -8.64 3.09 2.23
N HIS A 81 -9.81 3.26 2.85
CA HIS A 81 -9.94 3.18 4.31
C HIS A 81 -9.57 1.80 4.84
N LEU A 82 -10.09 0.73 4.24
CA LEU A 82 -9.80 -0.64 4.65
C LEU A 82 -8.32 -0.99 4.50
N LEU A 83 -7.68 -0.51 3.43
CA LEU A 83 -6.24 -0.71 3.25
C LEU A 83 -5.42 -0.03 4.36
N LYS A 84 -5.78 1.20 4.76
CA LYS A 84 -5.12 1.91 5.87
C LYS A 84 -5.24 1.14 7.18
N VAL A 85 -6.44 0.63 7.49
CA VAL A 85 -6.67 -0.19 8.68
C VAL A 85 -5.81 -1.46 8.63
N LEU A 86 -5.83 -2.18 7.50
CA LEU A 86 -5.02 -3.38 7.30
C LEU A 86 -3.52 -3.11 7.47
N MET A 87 -3.01 -2.01 6.90
CA MET A 87 -1.60 -1.64 7.02
C MET A 87 -1.23 -1.41 8.49
N ARG A 88 -2.08 -0.71 9.26
CA ARG A 88 -1.84 -0.50 10.69
C ARG A 88 -1.82 -1.83 11.46
N GLU A 89 -2.84 -2.68 11.25
CA GLU A 89 -2.90 -4.01 11.86
C GLU A 89 -1.65 -4.84 11.59
N LYS A 90 -1.15 -4.84 10.33
CA LYS A 90 0.09 -5.55 9.97
C LYS A 90 1.32 -5.00 10.69
N CYS A 91 1.42 -3.69 10.87
CA CYS A 91 2.51 -3.09 11.63
C CYS A 91 2.40 -3.43 13.13
N ASP A 92 1.19 -3.44 13.69
CA ASP A 92 0.94 -3.83 15.08
C ASP A 92 1.27 -5.31 15.33
N GLU A 93 1.15 -6.17 14.30
CA GLU A 93 1.64 -7.56 14.29
C GLU A 93 3.19 -7.68 14.22
N GLY A 94 3.92 -6.57 14.16
CA GLY A 94 5.39 -6.53 14.08
C GLY A 94 5.96 -6.62 12.67
N LYS A 95 5.15 -6.38 11.63
CA LYS A 95 5.59 -6.29 10.24
C LYS A 95 5.97 -4.86 9.89
N ALA A 96 6.73 -4.68 8.83
CA ALA A 96 7.12 -3.37 8.33
C ALA A 96 6.49 -3.11 6.95
N ILE A 97 5.97 -1.90 6.75
CA ILE A 97 5.42 -1.45 5.48
C ILE A 97 6.10 -0.14 5.09
N PHE A 98 6.67 -0.12 3.89
CA PHE A 98 7.23 1.06 3.26
C PHE A 98 6.39 1.38 2.03
N PHE A 99 5.87 2.60 1.94
CA PHE A 99 5.11 3.01 0.76
C PHE A 99 5.45 4.43 0.33
N SER A 100 5.38 4.69 -0.98
CA SER A 100 5.41 6.03 -1.53
C SER A 100 4.02 6.64 -1.56
N THR A 101 3.92 7.94 -1.38
CA THR A 101 2.70 8.70 -1.63
C THR A 101 3.00 10.17 -1.84
N HIS A 102 2.20 10.83 -2.68
CA HIS A 102 2.17 12.28 -2.82
C HIS A 102 1.06 12.94 -1.96
N VAL A 103 0.27 12.14 -1.23
CA VAL A 103 -0.79 12.62 -0.35
C VAL A 103 -0.24 12.78 1.06
N LEU A 104 0.27 13.97 1.38
CA LEU A 104 0.99 14.27 2.63
C LEU A 104 0.15 13.98 3.87
N GLU A 105 -1.16 14.28 3.84
CA GLU A 105 -2.07 13.98 4.94
C GLU A 105 -2.15 12.47 5.26
N VAL A 106 -2.04 11.60 4.24
CA VAL A 106 -2.02 10.15 4.45
C VAL A 106 -0.72 9.73 5.13
N ALA A 107 0.43 10.25 4.67
CA ALA A 107 1.71 9.97 5.30
C ALA A 107 1.74 10.45 6.75
N GLU A 108 1.29 11.68 7.02
CA GLU A 108 1.24 12.26 8.36
C GLU A 108 0.41 11.42 9.34
N LYS A 109 -0.77 10.94 8.91
CA LYS A 109 -1.70 10.21 9.80
C LYS A 109 -1.40 8.72 9.94
N LEU A 110 -0.76 8.11 8.95
CA LEU A 110 -0.58 6.66 8.89
C LEU A 110 0.83 6.21 9.26
N CYS A 111 1.87 7.02 8.98
CA CYS A 111 3.25 6.60 9.10
C CYS A 111 3.85 6.95 10.47
N ASP A 112 4.56 6.00 11.06
CA ASP A 112 5.39 6.24 12.24
C ASP A 112 6.63 7.06 11.87
N LYS A 113 7.18 6.81 10.67
CA LYS A 113 8.35 7.49 10.10
C LYS A 113 8.07 7.97 8.69
N VAL A 114 8.65 9.10 8.35
CA VAL A 114 8.56 9.67 7.00
C VAL A 114 9.94 9.99 6.43
N ALA A 115 10.02 9.97 5.11
CA ALA A 115 11.18 10.42 4.36
C ALA A 115 10.70 11.29 3.19
N ILE A 116 11.23 12.50 3.06
CA ILE A 116 10.91 13.40 1.95
C ILE A 116 12.04 13.34 0.93
N ILE A 117 11.68 12.99 -0.31
CA ILE A 117 12.58 12.94 -1.46
C ILE A 117 12.22 14.07 -2.40
N LYS A 118 13.22 14.83 -2.83
CA LYS A 118 13.09 15.90 -3.81
C LYS A 118 14.23 15.81 -4.82
N GLU A 119 13.91 15.83 -6.11
CA GLU A 119 14.89 15.74 -7.20
C GLU A 119 15.86 14.56 -7.07
N GLY A 120 15.34 13.42 -6.60
CA GLY A 120 16.13 12.20 -6.39
C GLY A 120 17.04 12.21 -5.16
N LYS A 121 16.94 13.23 -4.30
CA LYS A 121 17.73 13.35 -3.07
C LYS A 121 16.83 13.25 -1.84
N LEU A 122 17.33 12.55 -0.83
CA LEU A 122 16.71 12.52 0.49
C LEU A 122 16.94 13.86 1.18
N VAL A 123 15.87 14.59 1.51
CA VAL A 123 15.94 15.92 2.12
C VAL A 123 15.79 15.82 3.63
N VAL A 124 14.83 15.03 4.10
CA VAL A 124 14.60 14.79 5.53
C VAL A 124 14.08 13.36 5.73
N ALA A 125 14.44 12.74 6.85
CA ALA A 125 13.87 11.48 7.30
C ALA A 125 13.91 11.41 8.82
N GLY A 126 12.87 10.85 9.43
CA GLY A 126 12.76 10.69 10.88
C GLY A 126 11.39 10.22 11.33
N GLU A 127 11.20 10.16 12.64
CA GLU A 127 9.88 9.96 13.23
C GLU A 127 8.93 11.05 12.74
N THR A 128 7.70 10.67 12.34
CA THR A 128 6.74 11.64 11.78
C THR A 128 6.52 12.82 12.73
N ALA A 129 6.33 12.53 14.03
CA ALA A 129 6.12 13.56 15.04
C ALA A 129 7.30 14.54 15.18
N GLU A 130 8.54 14.07 15.02
CA GLU A 130 9.74 14.91 15.06
C GLU A 130 9.86 15.77 13.80
N VAL A 131 9.57 15.21 12.63
CA VAL A 131 9.65 15.91 11.35
C VAL A 131 8.63 17.03 11.26
N ILE A 132 7.38 16.82 11.70
CA ILE A 132 6.33 17.85 11.67
C ILE A 132 6.45 18.87 12.80
N GLY A 133 6.99 18.50 13.97
CA GLY A 133 7.09 19.38 15.14
C GLY A 133 5.73 19.93 15.58
N GLN A 134 5.55 21.25 15.48
CA GLN A 134 4.27 21.95 15.76
C GLN A 134 3.50 22.35 14.49
N SER A 135 3.93 21.87 13.31
CA SER A 135 3.33 22.18 12.01
C SER A 135 2.66 20.96 11.37
N THR A 136 2.51 20.93 10.07
CA THR A 136 2.02 19.79 9.30
C THR A 136 3.09 19.32 8.32
N LEU A 137 2.99 18.08 7.86
CA LEU A 137 3.90 17.56 6.83
C LEU A 137 3.84 18.38 5.54
N GLU A 138 2.67 18.96 5.23
CA GLU A 138 2.49 19.86 4.09
C GLU A 138 3.31 21.15 4.27
N SER A 139 3.25 21.79 5.45
CA SER A 139 4.05 22.99 5.75
C SER A 139 5.54 22.71 5.63
N VAL A 140 6.02 21.60 6.21
CA VAL A 140 7.42 21.17 6.11
C VAL A 140 7.82 20.96 4.65
N PHE A 141 6.97 20.29 3.87
CA PHE A 141 7.21 20.04 2.45
C PHE A 141 7.31 21.35 1.63
N LEU A 142 6.43 22.32 1.90
CA LEU A 142 6.43 23.63 1.23
C LEU A 142 7.71 24.43 1.58
N GLU A 143 8.09 24.52 2.86
CA GLU A 143 9.32 25.18 3.30
C GLU A 143 10.57 24.59 2.61
N LEU A 144 10.69 23.26 2.59
CA LEU A 144 11.77 22.56 1.89
C LEU A 144 11.73 22.78 0.37
N SER A 145 10.55 23.07 -0.18
CA SER A 145 10.38 23.35 -1.60
C SER A 145 10.78 24.77 -1.99
N GLU A 146 10.66 25.71 -1.08
CA GLU A 146 11.03 27.12 -1.27
C GLU A 146 12.50 27.38 -1.00
N ALA A 147 13.07 26.76 0.03
CA ALA A 147 14.48 26.94 0.43
C ALA A 147 15.52 26.58 -0.65
N ASN A 148 15.14 25.87 -1.69
CA ASN A 148 16.02 25.47 -2.79
C ASN A 148 15.85 26.34 -4.06
N LYS A 149 15.19 27.50 -3.99
CA LYS A 149 15.07 28.44 -5.11
C LYS A 149 16.09 29.58 -5.07
N GLU A 150 16.95 29.62 -4.09
CA GLU A 150 18.14 30.48 -4.01
C GLU A 150 19.39 29.68 -4.41
#